data_0447f6c08aec2db105e57ca089e112ae
#
_entry.id   0447f6c08aec2db105e57ca089e112ae
#
_cell.length_a   1.000
_cell.length_b   1.000
_cell.length_c   1.000
_cell.angle_alpha   90.00
_cell.angle_beta   90.00
_cell.angle_gamma   90.00
#
_symmetry.space_group_name_H-M   'P 1'
#
loop_
_entity.id
_entity.type
_entity.pdbx_description
1 polymer ?
#
loop_
_entity_poly.entity_id
_entity_poly.type
_entity_poly.pdbx_seq_one_letter_code
_entity_poly.pdbx_strand_id
1 'polypeptide(L)' 'MPTILITGASGGLAQEMVKLLPNDQLILLGRNKEKLAQLYGNYSHAELIEID' A
#
# COMPACT_ATOMS: atom_id res chain seq x y z
N MET A 1 -4.22 -12.72 11.49
CA MET A 1 -3.26 -11.77 10.94
C MET A 1 -3.89 -10.38 10.90
N PRO A 2 -3.19 -9.37 11.39
CA PRO A 2 -3.75 -8.03 11.39
C PRO A 2 -3.85 -7.47 9.98
N THR A 3 -4.89 -6.67 9.76
CA THR A 3 -5.05 -5.92 8.53
C THR A 3 -4.70 -4.47 8.81
N ILE A 4 -3.80 -3.91 8.03
CA ILE A 4 -3.32 -2.55 8.26
C ILE A 4 -3.73 -1.67 7.09
N LEU A 5 -4.38 -0.54 7.41
CA LEU A 5 -4.81 0.44 6.44
C LEU A 5 -3.79 1.58 6.38
N ILE A 6 -3.30 1.88 5.19
CA ILE A 6 -2.32 2.95 5.01
C ILE A 6 -2.87 3.96 4.02
N THR A 7 -3.06 5.21 4.47
CA THR A 7 -3.47 6.31 3.61
C THR A 7 -2.22 7.01 3.05
N GLY A 8 -2.36 7.66 1.91
CA GLY A 8 -1.23 8.32 1.28
C GLY A 8 -0.14 7.35 0.87
N ALA A 9 -0.53 6.17 0.40
CA ALA A 9 0.38 5.05 0.18
C ALA A 9 1.42 5.30 -0.92
N SER A 10 1.23 6.32 -1.75
CA SER A 10 2.22 6.64 -2.78
C SER A 10 3.37 7.50 -2.25
N GLY A 11 3.29 7.96 -1.01
CA GLY A 11 4.35 8.75 -0.39
C GLY A 11 5.55 7.92 0.02
N GLY A 12 6.71 8.58 0.16
CA GLY A 12 7.94 7.89 0.53
C GLY A 12 7.90 7.27 1.91
N LEU A 13 7.25 7.95 2.87
CA LEU A 13 7.14 7.41 4.22
C LEU A 13 6.32 6.13 4.23
N ALA A 14 5.23 6.10 3.47
CA ALA A 14 4.39 4.91 3.39
C ALA A 14 5.15 3.74 2.77
N GLN A 15 5.98 3.99 1.77
CA GLN A 15 6.80 2.95 1.17
C GLN A 15 7.74 2.31 2.18
N GLU A 16 8.34 3.12 3.04
CA GLU A 16 9.21 2.58 4.09
C GLU A 16 8.42 1.76 5.09
N MET A 17 7.22 2.21 5.46
CA MET A 17 6.38 1.46 6.38
C MET A 17 5.98 0.11 5.82
N VAL A 18 5.64 0.06 4.55
CA VAL A 18 5.23 -1.19 3.89
C VAL A 18 6.36 -2.22 3.92
N LYS A 19 7.60 -1.77 3.76
CA LYS A 19 8.75 -2.66 3.82
C LYS A 19 8.92 -3.32 5.18
N LEU A 20 8.44 -2.67 6.23
CA LEU A 20 8.53 -3.20 7.59
C LEU A 20 7.40 -4.16 7.94
N LEU A 21 6.43 -4.35 7.04
CA LEU A 21 5.24 -5.13 7.29
C LEU A 21 5.04 -6.22 6.23
N PRO A 22 6.03 -7.08 6.01
CA PRO A 22 5.99 -8.01 4.87
C PRO A 22 4.96 -9.13 5.00
N ASN A 23 4.51 -9.43 6.21
CA ASN A 23 3.59 -10.55 6.45
C ASN A 23 2.17 -10.11 6.80
N ASP A 24 1.90 -8.82 6.83
CA ASP A 24 0.59 -8.31 7.20
C ASP A 24 -0.28 -8.08 5.97
N GLN A 25 -1.59 -8.24 6.14
CA GLN A 25 -2.53 -7.87 5.10
C GLN A 25 -2.62 -6.36 5.05
N LEU A 26 -2.36 -5.78 3.88
CA LEU A 26 -2.32 -4.33 3.73
C LEU A 26 -3.45 -3.83 2.84
N ILE A 27 -4.04 -2.69 3.22
CA ILE A 27 -4.97 -1.96 2.37
C ILE A 27 -4.33 -0.60 2.12
N LEU A 28 -3.92 -0.35 0.89
CA LEU A 28 -3.16 0.83 0.53
C LEU A 28 -4.04 1.81 -0.24
N LEU A 29 -4.24 2.98 0.33
CA LEU A 29 -5.09 4.01 -0.25
C LEU A 29 -4.24 5.14 -0.82
N GLY A 30 -4.56 5.57 -2.03
CA GLY A 30 -3.87 6.68 -2.65
C GLY A 30 -4.72 7.31 -3.74
N ARG A 31 -4.26 8.43 -4.26
CA ARG A 31 -5.00 9.18 -5.28
C ARG A 31 -4.80 8.64 -6.69
N ASN A 32 -3.74 7.90 -6.92
CA ASN A 32 -3.40 7.43 -8.26
C ASN A 32 -3.14 5.95 -8.23
N LYS A 33 -4.10 5.18 -8.71
CA LYS A 33 -4.00 3.72 -8.70
C LYS A 33 -2.87 3.21 -9.57
N GLU A 34 -2.56 3.88 -10.67
CA GLU A 34 -1.44 3.50 -11.52
C GLU A 34 -0.12 3.56 -10.75
N LYS A 35 0.06 4.63 -9.98
CA LYS A 35 1.26 4.79 -9.19
C LYS A 35 1.32 3.75 -8.08
N LEU A 36 0.19 3.45 -7.44
CA LEU A 36 0.13 2.39 -6.45
C LEU A 36 0.52 1.04 -7.05
N ALA A 37 0.02 0.75 -8.25
CA ALA A 37 0.35 -0.49 -8.92
C ALA A 37 1.84 -0.57 -9.27
N GLN A 38 2.45 0.54 -9.66
CA GLN A 38 3.88 0.57 -9.95
C GLN A 38 4.70 0.31 -8.70
N LEU A 39 4.28 0.87 -7.56
CA LEU A 39 5.02 0.74 -6.32
C LEU A 39 4.77 -0.59 -5.62
N TYR A 40 3.55 -1.08 -5.68
CA TYR A 40 3.13 -2.22 -4.86
C TYR A 40 2.50 -3.36 -5.65
N GLY A 41 2.59 -3.34 -6.95
CA GLY A 41 1.97 -4.36 -7.80
C GLY A 41 2.48 -5.77 -7.56
N ASN A 42 3.67 -5.91 -6.99
CA ASN A 42 4.27 -7.21 -6.70
C ASN A 42 3.85 -7.77 -5.33
N TYR A 43 3.08 -7.02 -4.57
CA TYR A 43 2.69 -7.40 -3.22
C TYR A 43 1.36 -8.15 -3.25
N SER A 44 1.42 -9.48 -3.15
CA SER A 44 0.20 -10.29 -3.20
C SER A 44 -0.70 -10.10 -2.00
N HIS A 45 -0.15 -9.60 -0.89
CA HIS A 45 -0.89 -9.37 0.35
C HIS A 45 -1.38 -7.94 0.50
N ALA A 46 -1.29 -7.14 -0.54
CA ALA A 46 -1.70 -5.74 -0.50
C ALA A 46 -2.87 -5.50 -1.46
N GLU A 47 -3.91 -4.83 -0.96
CA GLU A 47 -5.02 -4.39 -1.77
C GLU A 47 -4.85 -2.91 -2.06
N LEU A 48 -4.95 -2.52 -3.32
CA LEU A 48 -4.74 -1.14 -3.75
C LEU A 48 -6.08 -0.50 -4.07
N ILE A 49 -6.37 0.64 -3.42
CA ILE A 49 -7.62 1.35 -3.60
C ILE A 49 -7.33 2.81 -3.94
N GLU A 50 -7.93 3.29 -5.01
CA GLU A 50 -7.80 4.70 -5.39
C GLU A 50 -8.89 5.50 -4.71
N ILE A 51 -8.48 6.49 -3.94
CA ILE A 51 -9.36 7.41 -3.24
C ILE A 51 -8.87 8.83 -3.45
N ASP A 52 -9.80 9.70 -3.79
CA ASP A 52 -9.51 11.12 -3.92
C ASP A 52 -9.51 11.81 -2.56
#